data_eee5a4e7fb5014603ba0d3858dd3b153
#
_entry.id   eee5a4e7fb5014603ba0d3858dd3b153
#
_cell.length_a   1.000
_cell.length_b   1.000
_cell.length_c   1.000
_cell.angle_alpha   90.00
_cell.angle_beta   90.00
_cell.angle_gamma   90.00
#
_symmetry.space_group_name_H-M   'P 1'
#
loop_
_entity.id
_entity.type
_entity.pdbx_description
1 polymer ?
#
loop_
_entity_poly.entity_id
_entity_poly.type
_entity_poly.pdbx_seq_one_letter_code
_entity_poly.pdbx_strand_id
1 'polypeptide(L)'
;MKSFAIALSLALGLALTAPAQAAPPAGTEKVKLSGKKGPSLFRPGFQMAEYDGNATVKSSKSSVTGVFEGGKASVEMTVNGPGLGPIEVACGGGQSRLGLGWITFDRDKLQFFCTLSGPGAGSDATFALASSKGGGLLKNLQQPQRAAELRFGNLNIRARTEQVGGMPIGGGATIGYVFSRDGVDIGGVDLAAMQPTAYLPPKGSKDRDAVAVLSLILIFFKDPGRQR
;
A
#
# COMPACT_ATOMS: atom_id res chain seq x y z
N MET A 1 -17.42 8.35 73.00
CA MET A 1 -17.90 7.83 71.73
C MET A 1 -17.11 8.54 70.67
N LYS A 2 -16.14 7.85 70.02
CA LYS A 2 -15.21 8.42 69.04
C LYS A 2 -15.63 7.88 67.66
N SER A 3 -16.10 8.77 66.76
CA SER A 3 -16.48 8.43 65.37
C SER A 3 -15.25 8.41 64.49
N PHE A 4 -14.95 7.27 63.90
CA PHE A 4 -13.91 7.11 62.91
C PHE A 4 -14.52 7.37 61.50
N ALA A 5 -14.05 8.41 60.82
CA ALA A 5 -14.35 8.69 59.42
C ALA A 5 -13.33 7.97 58.54
N ILE A 6 -13.81 6.98 57.76
CA ILE A 6 -13.00 6.27 56.75
C ILE A 6 -13.13 7.05 55.45
N ALA A 7 -12.04 7.68 55.01
CA ALA A 7 -11.93 8.32 53.71
C ALA A 7 -11.52 7.26 52.66
N LEU A 8 -12.47 6.90 51.81
CA LEU A 8 -12.24 5.98 50.69
C LEU A 8 -11.73 6.78 49.49
N SER A 9 -10.42 6.73 49.23
CA SER A 9 -9.79 7.37 48.09
C SER A 9 -9.97 6.49 46.84
N LEU A 10 -10.87 6.89 45.95
CA LEU A 10 -11.07 6.25 44.62
C LEU A 10 -9.98 6.78 43.68
N ALA A 11 -8.90 6.03 43.48
CA ALA A 11 -7.91 6.29 42.46
C ALA A 11 -8.44 5.80 41.12
N LEU A 12 -8.97 6.73 40.32
CA LEU A 12 -9.43 6.46 38.95
C LEU A 12 -8.18 6.40 38.04
N GLY A 13 -7.68 5.19 37.77
CA GLY A 13 -6.59 4.96 36.82
C GLY A 13 -7.07 5.20 35.40
N LEU A 14 -6.75 6.36 34.81
CA LEU A 14 -6.87 6.56 33.35
C LEU A 14 -5.84 5.68 32.67
N ALA A 15 -6.25 4.51 32.18
CA ALA A 15 -5.48 3.74 31.24
C ALA A 15 -5.46 4.50 29.90
N LEU A 16 -4.37 5.21 29.63
CA LEU A 16 -4.05 5.77 28.31
C LEU A 16 -3.83 4.60 27.35
N THR A 17 -4.86 4.21 26.63
CA THR A 17 -4.72 3.27 25.52
C THR A 17 -3.94 3.99 24.40
N ALA A 18 -2.63 3.79 24.34
CA ALA A 18 -1.82 4.18 23.20
C ALA A 18 -2.40 3.52 21.94
N PRO A 19 -2.52 4.22 20.81
CA PRO A 19 -2.95 3.60 19.57
C PRO A 19 -1.98 2.46 19.24
N ALA A 20 -2.53 1.25 19.11
CA ALA A 20 -1.75 0.07 18.76
C ALA A 20 -1.16 0.31 17.36
N GLN A 21 0.13 0.54 17.29
CA GLN A 21 0.88 0.53 16.04
C GLN A 21 0.92 -0.93 15.58
N ALA A 22 0.47 -1.18 14.35
CA ALA A 22 0.62 -2.51 13.78
C ALA A 22 2.12 -2.82 13.66
N ALA A 23 2.57 -3.81 14.38
CA ALA A 23 3.92 -4.33 14.21
C ALA A 23 4.06 -4.89 12.78
N PRO A 24 5.25 -4.79 12.17
CA PRO A 24 5.50 -5.46 10.90
C PRO A 24 5.12 -6.94 11.00
N PRO A 25 4.54 -7.55 9.94
CA PRO A 25 4.20 -8.96 9.95
C PRO A 25 5.42 -9.81 10.37
N ALA A 26 5.18 -10.78 11.25
CA ALA A 26 6.25 -11.61 11.82
C ALA A 26 7.04 -12.34 10.72
N GLY A 27 8.35 -12.45 10.88
CA GLY A 27 9.23 -13.15 9.94
C GLY A 27 9.51 -12.41 8.65
N THR A 28 9.08 -11.15 8.49
CA THR A 28 9.38 -10.36 7.29
C THR A 28 10.74 -9.67 7.37
N GLU A 29 11.38 -9.51 6.22
CA GLU A 29 12.61 -8.77 6.03
C GLU A 29 12.30 -7.30 5.73
N LYS A 30 12.89 -6.38 6.49
CA LYS A 30 12.75 -4.94 6.25
C LYS A 30 13.69 -4.48 5.15
N VAL A 31 13.13 -4.01 4.04
CA VAL A 31 13.87 -3.58 2.85
C VAL A 31 13.49 -2.14 2.49
N LYS A 32 14.50 -1.32 2.25
CA LYS A 32 14.29 0.07 1.80
C LYS A 32 14.34 0.14 0.27
N LEU A 33 13.47 0.97 -0.29
CA LEU A 33 13.62 1.34 -1.70
C LEU A 33 14.84 2.26 -1.82
N SER A 34 15.80 1.89 -2.66
CA SER A 34 16.97 2.70 -2.97
C SER A 34 17.02 3.04 -4.45
N GLY A 35 17.72 4.14 -4.75
CA GLY A 35 18.22 4.43 -6.08
C GLY A 35 17.30 5.26 -6.96
N LYS A 36 17.92 6.24 -7.53
CA LYS A 36 17.78 6.71 -8.88
C LYS A 36 19.13 6.37 -9.54
N LYS A 37 19.43 5.09 -9.66
CA LYS A 37 20.64 4.63 -10.36
C LYS A 37 20.22 4.12 -11.73
N GLY A 38 20.36 4.97 -12.74
CA GLY A 38 20.17 4.56 -14.12
C GLY A 38 20.68 5.66 -15.05
N PRO A 39 21.16 5.31 -16.24
CA PRO A 39 21.76 6.26 -17.18
C PRO A 39 20.76 7.24 -17.79
N SER A 40 19.49 7.18 -17.42
CA SER A 40 18.44 8.02 -17.99
C SER A 40 17.78 8.87 -16.93
N LEU A 41 17.91 10.19 -17.07
CA LEU A 41 17.15 11.18 -16.32
C LEU A 41 15.62 11.06 -16.54
N PHE A 42 15.20 10.35 -17.59
CA PHE A 42 13.80 10.20 -18.00
C PHE A 42 13.14 8.90 -17.49
N ARG A 43 13.93 7.91 -17.06
CA ARG A 43 13.44 6.67 -16.47
C ARG A 43 14.27 6.33 -15.24
N PRO A 44 13.92 6.87 -14.08
CA PRO A 44 14.68 6.60 -12.86
C PRO A 44 14.61 5.12 -12.52
N GLY A 45 15.77 4.48 -12.47
CA GLY A 45 15.92 3.12 -11.96
C GLY A 45 15.67 3.07 -10.45
N PHE A 46 15.18 1.94 -9.97
CA PHE A 46 15.04 1.65 -8.55
C PHE A 46 15.70 0.31 -8.21
N GLN A 47 15.99 0.14 -6.93
CA GLN A 47 16.41 -1.12 -6.34
C GLN A 47 15.73 -1.32 -5.00
N MET A 48 15.23 -2.54 -4.75
CA MET A 48 14.60 -2.96 -3.52
C MET A 48 14.97 -4.42 -3.24
N ALA A 49 15.93 -4.67 -2.33
CA ALA A 49 16.57 -5.98 -2.14
C ALA A 49 17.15 -6.52 -3.45
N GLU A 50 16.74 -7.73 -3.84
CA GLU A 50 17.11 -8.39 -5.09
C GLU A 50 16.29 -7.97 -6.32
N TYR A 51 15.34 -7.05 -6.15
CA TYR A 51 14.49 -6.53 -7.23
C TYR A 51 15.04 -5.20 -7.72
N ASP A 52 15.09 -5.04 -9.02
CA ASP A 52 15.45 -3.79 -9.68
C ASP A 52 14.52 -3.49 -10.86
N GLY A 53 14.59 -2.29 -11.37
CA GLY A 53 13.79 -1.92 -12.52
C GLY A 53 13.75 -0.42 -12.78
N ASN A 54 12.79 -0.03 -13.60
CA ASN A 54 12.54 1.35 -13.96
C ASN A 54 11.05 1.67 -13.74
N ALA A 55 10.75 2.91 -13.34
CA ALA A 55 9.38 3.38 -13.20
C ALA A 55 9.21 4.75 -13.84
N THR A 56 8.14 4.91 -14.58
CA THR A 56 7.68 6.20 -15.13
C THR A 56 6.32 6.51 -14.53
N VAL A 57 6.23 7.65 -13.85
CA VAL A 57 4.98 8.10 -13.22
C VAL A 57 4.53 9.36 -13.90
N LYS A 58 3.36 9.34 -14.52
CA LYS A 58 2.71 10.51 -15.14
C LYS A 58 1.50 10.88 -14.29
N SER A 59 1.38 12.16 -13.93
CA SER A 59 0.18 12.69 -13.27
C SER A 59 -0.23 13.96 -14.00
N SER A 60 -1.44 14.00 -14.54
CA SER A 60 -2.03 15.23 -15.09
C SER A 60 -2.96 15.84 -14.05
N LYS A 61 -2.71 17.11 -13.69
CA LYS A 61 -3.68 17.93 -12.98
C LYS A 61 -4.52 18.64 -14.03
N SER A 62 -5.80 18.30 -14.15
CA SER A 62 -6.77 19.22 -14.78
C SER A 62 -7.42 20.02 -13.66
N SER A 63 -6.98 21.26 -13.47
CA SER A 63 -7.65 22.23 -12.64
C SER A 63 -8.71 22.93 -13.50
N VAL A 64 -9.93 22.44 -13.45
CA VAL A 64 -11.11 23.22 -13.86
C VAL A 64 -12.00 23.31 -12.64
N THR A 65 -12.12 24.55 -12.15
CA THR A 65 -13.13 25.08 -11.24
C THR A 65 -14.06 24.07 -10.54
N GLY A 66 -13.71 23.70 -9.31
CA GLY A 66 -14.72 23.38 -8.29
C GLY A 66 -15.32 21.98 -8.24
N VAL A 67 -14.98 21.08 -9.16
CA VAL A 67 -15.45 19.68 -9.13
C VAL A 67 -14.22 18.78 -9.28
N PHE A 68 -13.94 17.96 -8.27
CA PHE A 68 -12.87 16.97 -8.31
C PHE A 68 -13.23 15.84 -9.30
N GLU A 69 -13.07 16.07 -10.57
CA GLU A 69 -13.01 14.99 -11.56
C GLU A 69 -11.60 14.45 -11.63
N GLY A 70 -11.49 13.15 -11.32
CA GLY A 70 -10.31 12.33 -11.16
C GLY A 70 -9.10 12.70 -11.99
N GLY A 71 -8.04 13.15 -11.32
CA GLY A 71 -6.73 13.27 -11.94
C GLY A 71 -6.27 11.92 -12.50
N LYS A 72 -5.94 11.88 -13.79
CA LYS A 72 -5.42 10.66 -14.44
C LYS A 72 -3.97 10.48 -14.00
N ALA A 73 -3.76 9.56 -13.05
CA ALA A 73 -2.42 9.09 -12.73
C ALA A 73 -2.15 7.81 -13.53
N SER A 74 -0.97 7.70 -14.13
CA SER A 74 -0.51 6.46 -14.73
C SER A 74 0.88 6.12 -14.22
N VAL A 75 1.13 4.82 -14.07
CA VAL A 75 2.43 4.26 -13.72
C VAL A 75 2.76 3.17 -14.71
N GLU A 76 3.91 3.28 -15.32
CA GLU A 76 4.50 2.24 -16.15
C GLU A 76 5.82 1.84 -15.50
N MET A 77 6.03 0.56 -15.20
CA MET A 77 7.29 0.09 -14.64
C MET A 77 7.66 -1.29 -15.17
N THR A 78 8.96 -1.54 -15.18
CA THR A 78 9.52 -2.87 -15.40
C THR A 78 10.19 -3.30 -14.09
N VAL A 79 9.90 -4.51 -13.63
CA VAL A 79 10.47 -5.11 -12.42
C VAL A 79 11.20 -6.38 -12.80
N ASN A 80 12.46 -6.50 -12.39
CA ASN A 80 13.25 -7.71 -12.50
C ASN A 80 13.49 -8.30 -11.10
N GLY A 81 13.55 -9.60 -11.01
CA GLY A 81 13.85 -10.32 -9.77
C GLY A 81 14.28 -11.75 -10.07
N PRO A 82 14.88 -12.46 -9.09
CA PRO A 82 15.50 -13.77 -9.31
C PRO A 82 14.56 -14.85 -9.86
N GLY A 83 13.28 -14.81 -9.47
CA GLY A 83 12.26 -15.79 -9.92
C GLY A 83 11.26 -15.23 -10.93
N LEU A 84 11.33 -13.94 -11.26
CA LEU A 84 10.29 -13.23 -12.02
C LEU A 84 10.55 -13.18 -13.53
N GLY A 85 11.83 -13.06 -13.92
CA GLY A 85 12.13 -12.45 -15.23
C GLY A 85 11.63 -11.00 -15.26
N PRO A 86 11.65 -10.35 -16.43
CA PRO A 86 11.10 -9.00 -16.56
C PRO A 86 9.58 -9.02 -16.46
N ILE A 87 9.03 -8.29 -15.48
CA ILE A 87 7.59 -8.04 -15.33
C ILE A 87 7.31 -6.61 -15.75
N GLU A 88 6.45 -6.44 -16.72
CA GLU A 88 5.94 -5.13 -17.11
C GLU A 88 4.63 -4.85 -16.39
N VAL A 89 4.52 -3.68 -15.78
CA VAL A 89 3.35 -3.22 -15.06
C VAL A 89 2.87 -1.93 -15.70
N ALA A 90 1.64 -1.93 -16.17
CA ALA A 90 0.97 -0.76 -16.74
C ALA A 90 -0.27 -0.44 -15.91
N CYS A 91 -0.27 0.74 -15.28
CA CYS A 91 -1.32 1.18 -14.39
C CYS A 91 -1.98 2.47 -14.86
N GLY A 92 -3.30 2.58 -14.61
CA GLY A 92 -4.04 3.81 -14.86
C GLY A 92 -5.15 4.03 -13.84
N GLY A 93 -5.53 5.30 -13.64
CA GLY A 93 -6.74 5.66 -12.90
C GLY A 93 -7.97 5.62 -13.79
N GLY A 94 -9.10 5.21 -13.21
CA GLY A 94 -10.40 5.22 -13.89
C GLY A 94 -11.01 3.83 -14.06
N GLN A 95 -12.29 3.83 -14.37
CA GLN A 95 -13.08 2.62 -14.59
C GLN A 95 -12.60 1.88 -15.85
N SER A 96 -11.78 0.90 -15.70
CA SER A 96 -11.51 -0.05 -16.76
C SER A 96 -12.70 -1.03 -16.85
N ARG A 97 -13.29 -1.17 -18.05
CA ARG A 97 -14.42 -2.08 -18.35
C ARG A 97 -14.02 -3.56 -18.36
N LEU A 98 -12.93 -3.91 -17.70
CA LEU A 98 -12.46 -5.28 -17.65
C LEU A 98 -13.34 -6.13 -16.73
N GLY A 99 -13.61 -7.34 -17.11
CA GLY A 99 -14.41 -8.30 -16.37
C GLY A 99 -13.73 -8.79 -15.09
N LEU A 100 -13.59 -7.90 -14.11
CA LEU A 100 -12.92 -8.17 -12.84
C LEU A 100 -13.87 -8.85 -11.85
N GLY A 101 -14.39 -10.02 -12.21
CA GLY A 101 -15.33 -10.77 -11.37
C GLY A 101 -14.77 -11.27 -10.04
N TRP A 102 -13.46 -11.26 -9.89
CA TRP A 102 -12.73 -11.70 -8.70
C TRP A 102 -12.51 -10.61 -7.63
N ILE A 103 -12.75 -9.33 -7.99
CA ILE A 103 -12.59 -8.20 -7.05
C ILE A 103 -13.72 -8.20 -6.05
N THR A 104 -13.39 -8.07 -4.76
CA THR A 104 -14.33 -8.14 -3.64
C THR A 104 -14.92 -6.80 -3.23
N PHE A 105 -14.51 -5.70 -3.84
CA PHE A 105 -15.02 -4.36 -3.56
C PHE A 105 -15.81 -3.76 -4.73
N ASP A 106 -16.64 -2.75 -4.43
CA ASP A 106 -17.47 -2.07 -5.43
C ASP A 106 -16.62 -1.41 -6.50
N ARG A 107 -16.89 -1.70 -7.77
CA ARG A 107 -16.15 -1.18 -8.93
C ARG A 107 -16.21 0.35 -9.05
N ASP A 108 -17.31 0.97 -8.59
CA ASP A 108 -17.48 2.42 -8.61
C ASP A 108 -16.49 3.16 -7.71
N LYS A 109 -15.81 2.41 -6.83
CA LYS A 109 -14.77 2.92 -5.93
C LYS A 109 -13.36 2.66 -6.44
N LEU A 110 -13.23 2.05 -7.61
CA LEU A 110 -11.93 1.75 -8.20
C LEU A 110 -11.19 3.05 -8.51
N GLN A 111 -10.03 3.23 -7.89
CA GLN A 111 -9.20 4.41 -8.04
C GLN A 111 -8.01 4.17 -8.97
N PHE A 112 -7.52 2.92 -9.00
CA PHE A 112 -6.32 2.58 -9.74
C PHE A 112 -6.33 1.11 -10.12
N PHE A 113 -5.95 0.81 -11.35
CA PHE A 113 -5.90 -0.54 -11.89
C PHE A 113 -4.61 -0.75 -12.68
N CYS A 114 -4.02 -1.94 -12.54
CA CYS A 114 -2.84 -2.33 -13.30
C CYS A 114 -3.04 -3.69 -13.98
N THR A 115 -2.49 -3.81 -15.17
CA THR A 115 -2.19 -5.09 -15.81
C THR A 115 -0.72 -5.39 -15.63
N LEU A 116 -0.40 -6.64 -15.40
CA LEU A 116 0.96 -7.12 -15.24
C LEU A 116 1.22 -8.20 -16.29
N SER A 117 2.34 -8.13 -16.98
CA SER A 117 2.73 -9.11 -17.99
C SER A 117 4.20 -9.52 -17.81
N GLY A 118 4.52 -10.74 -18.19
CA GLY A 118 5.86 -11.30 -18.07
C GLY A 118 5.87 -12.73 -17.56
N PRO A 119 7.00 -13.43 -17.66
CA PRO A 119 7.07 -14.87 -17.37
C PRO A 119 6.62 -15.24 -15.94
N GLY A 120 6.97 -14.43 -14.94
CA GLY A 120 6.62 -14.70 -13.54
C GLY A 120 5.25 -14.21 -13.12
N ALA A 121 4.56 -13.39 -13.93
CA ALA A 121 3.27 -12.80 -13.56
C ALA A 121 2.09 -13.75 -13.71
N GLY A 122 2.16 -14.68 -14.67
CA GLY A 122 1.01 -15.47 -15.13
C GLY A 122 0.17 -14.70 -16.15
N SER A 123 -0.79 -15.39 -16.81
CA SER A 123 -1.57 -14.85 -17.93
C SER A 123 -2.53 -13.71 -17.54
N ASP A 124 -3.06 -13.74 -16.34
CA ASP A 124 -4.15 -12.87 -15.88
C ASP A 124 -3.74 -12.01 -14.67
N ALA A 125 -2.46 -11.65 -14.60
CA ALA A 125 -1.96 -10.88 -13.49
C ALA A 125 -2.49 -9.43 -13.51
N THR A 126 -3.12 -9.03 -12.42
CA THR A 126 -3.78 -7.73 -12.30
C THR A 126 -3.73 -7.22 -10.87
N PHE A 127 -3.73 -5.90 -10.74
CA PHE A 127 -3.84 -5.21 -9.47
C PHE A 127 -5.00 -4.22 -9.53
N ALA A 128 -5.74 -4.11 -8.44
CA ALA A 128 -6.81 -3.16 -8.29
C ALA A 128 -6.75 -2.49 -6.92
N LEU A 129 -6.94 -1.17 -6.87
CA LEU A 129 -6.99 -0.36 -5.65
C LEU A 129 -8.28 0.44 -5.63
N ALA A 130 -9.01 0.37 -4.52
CA ALA A 130 -10.26 1.09 -4.34
C ALA A 130 -10.34 1.77 -2.97
N SER A 131 -11.24 2.76 -2.86
CA SER A 131 -11.64 3.31 -1.57
C SER A 131 -12.39 2.24 -0.77
N SER A 132 -12.02 2.05 0.48
CA SER A 132 -12.72 1.16 1.41
C SER A 132 -13.71 1.96 2.27
N LYS A 133 -14.90 1.39 2.53
CA LYS A 133 -15.86 1.93 3.50
C LYS A 133 -15.47 1.45 4.91
N GLY A 134 -14.41 1.96 5.47
CA GLY A 134 -14.00 1.60 6.82
C GLY A 134 -13.67 2.83 7.66
N GLY A 135 -14.27 2.96 8.83
CA GLY A 135 -14.04 4.09 9.73
C GLY A 135 -15.12 5.16 9.65
N GLY A 136 -15.50 5.76 10.78
CA GLY A 136 -16.47 6.85 10.84
C GLY A 136 -16.02 8.08 10.04
N LEU A 137 -16.93 9.00 9.78
CA LEU A 137 -16.75 10.17 8.92
C LEU A 137 -15.45 10.95 9.22
N LEU A 138 -15.13 11.16 10.50
CA LEU A 138 -13.94 11.88 10.94
C LEU A 138 -12.63 11.13 10.64
N LYS A 139 -12.63 9.79 10.76
CA LYS A 139 -11.44 8.96 10.50
C LYS A 139 -11.13 8.91 9.00
N ASN A 140 -12.16 8.89 8.14
CA ASN A 140 -12.00 8.90 6.69
C ASN A 140 -11.51 10.25 6.15
N LEU A 141 -11.77 11.35 6.85
CA LEU A 141 -11.24 12.67 6.51
C LEU A 141 -9.75 12.80 6.85
N GLN A 142 -9.29 12.11 7.88
CA GLN A 142 -7.90 12.15 8.33
C GLN A 142 -7.02 11.09 7.65
N GLN A 143 -7.58 9.91 7.40
CA GLN A 143 -6.86 8.78 6.79
C GLN A 143 -7.78 8.03 5.81
N PRO A 144 -7.67 8.28 4.50
CA PRO A 144 -8.47 7.57 3.52
C PRO A 144 -8.18 6.06 3.60
N GLN A 145 -9.22 5.30 3.95
CA GLN A 145 -9.13 3.85 3.99
C GLN A 145 -9.19 3.30 2.57
N ARG A 146 -8.27 2.41 2.25
CA ARG A 146 -8.16 1.76 0.94
C ARG A 146 -7.98 0.27 1.08
N ALA A 147 -8.52 -0.43 0.12
CA ALA A 147 -8.29 -1.85 -0.07
C ALA A 147 -7.71 -2.07 -1.47
N ALA A 148 -6.80 -3.02 -1.58
CA ALA A 148 -6.27 -3.44 -2.86
C ALA A 148 -6.22 -4.97 -2.95
N GLU A 149 -6.26 -5.47 -4.18
CA GLU A 149 -6.10 -6.87 -4.50
C GLU A 149 -5.09 -7.01 -5.65
N LEU A 150 -4.13 -7.92 -5.47
CA LEU A 150 -3.18 -8.35 -6.48
C LEU A 150 -3.46 -9.80 -6.83
N ARG A 151 -3.72 -10.07 -8.10
CA ARG A 151 -3.67 -11.42 -8.68
C ARG A 151 -2.35 -11.59 -9.41
N PHE A 152 -1.57 -12.58 -9.01
CA PHE A 152 -0.22 -12.81 -9.54
C PHE A 152 0.05 -14.31 -9.63
N GLY A 153 0.10 -14.86 -10.83
CA GLY A 153 0.10 -16.29 -11.02
C GLY A 153 -1.13 -16.95 -10.39
N ASN A 154 -0.89 -17.88 -9.49
CA ASN A 154 -1.94 -18.54 -8.69
C ASN A 154 -2.18 -17.89 -7.32
N LEU A 155 -1.53 -16.76 -7.05
CA LEU A 155 -1.65 -16.04 -5.78
C LEU A 155 -2.71 -14.95 -5.86
N ASN A 156 -3.50 -14.81 -4.79
CA ASN A 156 -4.37 -13.67 -4.57
C ASN A 156 -3.98 -13.02 -3.25
N ILE A 157 -3.45 -11.81 -3.31
CA ILE A 157 -2.96 -11.04 -2.17
C ILE A 157 -3.85 -9.82 -1.99
N ARG A 158 -4.34 -9.63 -0.77
CA ARG A 158 -5.10 -8.44 -0.38
C ARG A 158 -4.21 -7.48 0.36
N ALA A 159 -4.46 -6.18 0.15
CA ALA A 159 -3.82 -5.13 0.90
C ALA A 159 -4.87 -4.25 1.56
N ARG A 160 -4.62 -3.86 2.80
CA ARG A 160 -5.44 -2.90 3.54
C ARG A 160 -4.57 -1.76 4.06
N THR A 161 -5.14 -0.56 4.08
CA THR A 161 -4.49 0.60 4.69
C THR A 161 -4.32 0.34 6.18
N GLU A 162 -3.08 0.42 6.66
CA GLU A 162 -2.74 0.27 8.06
C GLU A 162 -1.43 1.00 8.35
N GLN A 163 -1.22 1.43 9.59
CA GLN A 163 0.05 1.98 9.99
C GLN A 163 1.04 0.83 10.20
N VAL A 164 2.05 0.74 9.36
CA VAL A 164 3.08 -0.31 9.40
C VAL A 164 4.41 0.33 9.78
N GLY A 165 4.93 0.04 10.96
CA GLY A 165 6.23 0.56 11.40
C GLY A 165 6.26 2.09 11.55
N GLY A 166 7.34 2.62 12.07
CA GLY A 166 7.60 4.06 12.11
C GLY A 166 6.82 4.85 13.17
N MET A 167 7.33 6.03 13.54
CA MET A 167 6.63 6.96 14.42
C MET A 167 5.52 7.69 13.64
N PRO A 168 4.34 7.94 14.27
CA PRO A 168 3.28 8.74 13.67
C PRO A 168 3.70 10.22 13.68
N ILE A 169 4.38 10.66 12.65
CA ILE A 169 4.72 12.07 12.48
C ILE A 169 3.68 12.68 11.53
N GLY A 170 2.70 13.35 12.10
CA GLY A 170 1.87 14.36 11.42
C GLY A 170 0.85 13.89 10.42
N GLY A 171 -0.39 14.11 10.78
CA GLY A 171 -1.52 14.52 9.94
C GLY A 171 -1.83 13.83 8.61
N GLY A 172 -2.80 12.92 8.60
CA GLY A 172 -3.74 12.80 7.49
C GLY A 172 -3.35 12.00 6.24
N ALA A 173 -2.17 11.41 6.14
CA ALA A 173 -1.79 10.62 4.97
C ALA A 173 -1.88 9.10 5.23
N THR A 174 -2.22 8.33 4.20
CA THR A 174 -2.05 6.88 4.21
C THR A 174 -0.61 6.55 4.58
N ILE A 175 -0.42 5.85 5.68
CA ILE A 175 0.89 5.66 6.30
C ILE A 175 1.54 4.38 5.76
N GLY A 176 0.72 3.42 5.30
CA GLY A 176 1.19 2.17 4.74
C GLY A 176 0.07 1.20 4.41
N TYR A 177 0.48 0.00 4.02
CA TYR A 177 -0.42 -1.12 3.74
C TYR A 177 0.13 -2.39 4.36
N VAL A 178 -0.75 -3.19 4.93
CA VAL A 178 -0.48 -4.58 5.31
C VAL A 178 -1.03 -5.50 4.23
N PHE A 179 -0.26 -6.53 3.88
CA PHE A 179 -0.60 -7.50 2.86
C PHE A 179 -0.96 -8.84 3.49
N SER A 180 -2.08 -9.40 3.07
CA SER A 180 -2.55 -10.68 3.58
C SER A 180 -2.91 -11.65 2.45
N ARG A 181 -2.68 -12.94 2.71
CA ARG A 181 -3.15 -14.04 1.89
C ARG A 181 -3.83 -15.07 2.79
N ASP A 182 -5.02 -15.49 2.40
CA ASP A 182 -5.82 -16.46 3.15
C ASP A 182 -6.03 -16.06 4.63
N GLY A 183 -6.14 -14.74 4.89
CA GLY A 183 -6.31 -14.18 6.22
C GLY A 183 -5.04 -14.04 7.06
N VAL A 184 -3.87 -14.46 6.54
CA VAL A 184 -2.58 -14.35 7.23
C VAL A 184 -1.81 -13.16 6.67
N ASP A 185 -1.29 -12.32 7.53
CA ASP A 185 -0.44 -11.18 7.15
C ASP A 185 0.95 -11.70 6.73
N ILE A 186 1.33 -11.40 5.49
CA ILE A 186 2.54 -11.92 4.84
C ILE A 186 3.57 -10.85 4.49
N GLY A 187 3.22 -9.59 4.58
CA GLY A 187 4.11 -8.49 4.23
C GLY A 187 3.43 -7.14 4.38
N GLY A 188 4.10 -6.10 3.89
CA GLY A 188 3.54 -4.74 3.96
C GLY A 188 4.47 -3.70 3.37
N VAL A 189 4.01 -2.44 3.35
CA VAL A 189 4.79 -1.29 2.93
C VAL A 189 4.51 -0.10 3.82
N ASP A 190 5.58 0.55 4.29
CA ASP A 190 5.54 1.81 5.01
C ASP A 190 5.89 2.95 4.03
N LEU A 191 4.93 3.84 3.83
CA LEU A 191 5.04 5.00 2.95
C LEU A 191 5.25 6.31 3.72
N ALA A 192 5.23 6.27 5.05
CA ALA A 192 5.40 7.45 5.91
C ALA A 192 6.86 7.84 6.08
N ALA A 193 7.78 6.89 5.96
CA ALA A 193 9.20 7.16 6.08
C ALA A 193 9.69 8.05 4.92
N MET A 194 10.75 8.83 5.16
CA MET A 194 11.43 9.62 4.11
C MET A 194 11.85 8.73 2.92
N GLN A 195 12.14 7.48 3.20
CA GLN A 195 12.45 6.43 2.22
C GLN A 195 11.45 5.30 2.41
N PRO A 196 10.60 5.02 1.40
CA PRO A 196 9.63 3.94 1.48
C PRO A 196 10.30 2.61 1.84
N THR A 197 9.65 1.88 2.71
CA THR A 197 10.18 0.62 3.25
C THR A 197 9.18 -0.51 3.02
N ALA A 198 9.60 -1.59 2.39
CA ALA A 198 8.82 -2.80 2.24
C ALA A 198 9.20 -3.83 3.31
N TYR A 199 8.23 -4.62 3.72
CA TYR A 199 8.38 -5.79 4.60
C TYR A 199 8.09 -7.02 3.76
N LEU A 200 9.15 -7.69 3.31
CA LEU A 200 9.07 -8.82 2.39
C LEU A 200 9.10 -10.15 3.13
N PRO A 201 8.35 -11.16 2.69
CA PRO A 201 8.53 -12.53 3.17
C PRO A 201 9.99 -12.99 3.04
N PRO A 202 10.44 -14.00 3.77
CA PRO A 202 11.81 -14.53 3.69
C PRO A 202 12.17 -14.95 2.26
N LYS A 203 13.45 -14.90 1.94
CA LYS A 203 13.97 -15.41 0.65
C LYS A 203 13.55 -16.87 0.45
N GLY A 204 13.13 -17.18 -0.77
CA GLY A 204 12.60 -18.50 -1.11
C GLY A 204 11.13 -18.73 -0.77
N SER A 205 10.46 -17.78 -0.10
CA SER A 205 9.00 -17.82 0.06
C SER A 205 8.30 -17.64 -1.29
N LYS A 206 7.29 -18.45 -1.56
CA LYS A 206 6.44 -18.33 -2.76
C LYS A 206 5.73 -16.98 -2.91
N ASP A 207 5.57 -16.27 -1.80
CA ASP A 207 4.86 -14.99 -1.78
C ASP A 207 5.79 -13.80 -2.00
N ARG A 208 7.11 -13.99 -1.89
CA ARG A 208 8.08 -12.90 -1.86
C ARG A 208 8.03 -12.03 -3.12
N ASP A 209 7.99 -12.65 -4.29
CA ASP A 209 7.98 -11.95 -5.57
C ASP A 209 6.70 -11.11 -5.73
N ALA A 210 5.55 -11.71 -5.46
CA ALA A 210 4.27 -11.02 -5.53
C ALA A 210 4.16 -9.86 -4.52
N VAL A 211 4.67 -10.05 -3.29
CA VAL A 211 4.73 -9.00 -2.26
C VAL A 211 5.67 -7.87 -2.66
N ALA A 212 6.80 -8.18 -3.30
CA ALA A 212 7.74 -7.18 -3.81
C ALA A 212 7.11 -6.34 -4.92
N VAL A 213 6.48 -6.97 -5.90
CA VAL A 213 5.76 -6.28 -7.00
C VAL A 213 4.64 -5.41 -6.45
N LEU A 214 3.82 -5.93 -5.52
CA LEU A 214 2.76 -5.17 -4.86
C LEU A 214 3.28 -3.95 -4.11
N SER A 215 4.39 -4.12 -3.38
CA SER A 215 5.05 -3.02 -2.66
C SER A 215 5.49 -1.91 -3.62
N LEU A 216 6.11 -2.28 -4.74
CA LEU A 216 6.56 -1.34 -5.77
C LEU A 216 5.39 -0.58 -6.41
N ILE A 217 4.31 -1.28 -6.76
CA ILE A 217 3.09 -0.64 -7.29
C ILE A 217 2.58 0.42 -6.33
N LEU A 218 2.47 0.11 -5.04
CA LEU A 218 1.97 1.03 -4.02
C LEU A 218 2.93 2.18 -3.70
N ILE A 219 4.25 1.95 -3.77
CA ILE A 219 5.27 2.99 -3.60
C ILE A 219 5.21 4.02 -4.74
N PHE A 220 5.05 3.56 -5.97
CA PHE A 220 4.98 4.44 -7.15
C PHE A 220 3.58 4.99 -7.39
N PHE A 221 2.56 4.46 -6.74
CA PHE A 221 1.21 5.02 -6.80
C PHE A 221 1.19 6.44 -6.22
N LYS A 222 0.94 7.43 -7.07
CA LYS A 222 0.68 8.79 -6.63
C LYS A 222 -0.80 8.96 -6.33
N ASP A 223 -1.10 9.04 -5.04
CA ASP A 223 -2.44 9.32 -4.56
C ASP A 223 -2.89 10.71 -4.97
N PRO A 224 -3.95 10.86 -5.78
CA PRO A 224 -4.51 12.17 -6.13
C PRO A 224 -4.97 12.98 -4.91
N GLY A 225 -5.43 12.31 -3.84
CA GLY A 225 -5.85 12.94 -2.59
C GLY A 225 -4.70 13.41 -1.69
N ARG A 226 -3.46 13.02 -1.98
CA ARG A 226 -2.26 13.35 -1.20
C ARG A 226 -1.50 14.57 -1.72
N GLN A 227 -1.93 15.14 -2.83
CA GLN A 227 -1.26 16.30 -3.42
C GLN A 227 -1.83 17.58 -2.77
N ARG A 228 -1.22 17.98 -1.66
CA ARG A 228 -1.31 19.33 -1.10
C ARG A 228 -0.10 20.14 -1.52
#